data_f904dcc39839727db66e1ea08613080b
#
_entry.id   f904dcc39839727db66e1ea08613080b
#
_cell.length_a   1.000
_cell.length_b   1.000
_cell.length_c   1.000
_cell.angle_alpha   90.00
_cell.angle_beta   90.00
_cell.angle_gamma   90.00
#
_symmetry.space_group_name_H-M   'P 1'
#
loop_
_entity.id
_entity.type
_entity.pdbx_description
1 polymer ?
#
loop_
_entity_poly.entity_id
_entity_poly.type
_entity_poly.pdbx_seq_one_letter_code
_entity_poly.pdbx_strand_id
1 'polypeptide(L)'
;MGKKSSQKKFATMLDSDDTDSLSSSTSSMRLDNMTENGLNEVQVDKDDLLDQCLDALYEKRGSTREKALASIIESFNSSLQNEFVETKFATFLQQCLNSIKKGSAKEVSLASHAIGLLAVTVGPGEKAQEILEESLSPISDALRIRPETSKILSLLQCLAVITFVGGEDPEQTEKSMHIMWQVAHPKLGANVAAFKPSPAVIAMMVSSWSFLLTTVNGWALNPKSWQETILYFSTLLDKDDRALRIAAGEALALIFEIGSLDKFCGETKDSSEPTIDEGKDSRKLMYLHGLRTKVLGQVRGLSAEAGGKGSAKKDLNSQRHTFCDILDFLEDGYTPETSMKIGGDPLNTSSWTQLIQLNFLKHFLGGGFVKHMQENQFLHDVFGFTPKKKLLSGTEQRMSGREKRMYKSPNSALNKARTQLLNKQRALAQGRNAGHFAVDE
;
A
#
# COMPACT_ATOMS: atom_id res chain seq x y z
N MET A 1 -35.63 31.18 53.09
CA MET A 1 -34.97 32.28 52.41
C MET A 1 -34.19 31.67 51.25
N GLY A 2 -34.59 31.75 50.05
CA GLY A 2 -34.88 32.81 49.09
C GLY A 2 -33.71 32.82 48.14
N LYS A 3 -33.79 32.73 46.95
CA LYS A 3 -34.49 32.98 45.72
C LYS A 3 -33.61 32.61 44.51
N LYS A 4 -34.16 31.92 43.54
CA LYS A 4 -34.46 32.33 42.15
C LYS A 4 -33.28 32.18 41.19
N SER A 5 -33.38 31.34 40.20
CA SER A 5 -33.97 31.44 38.85
C SER A 5 -32.94 32.07 37.90
N SER A 6 -32.67 31.55 36.74
CA SER A 6 -33.57 31.46 35.61
C SER A 6 -32.97 30.64 34.46
N GLN A 7 -33.85 30.05 33.74
CA GLN A 7 -33.70 29.44 32.42
C GLN A 7 -33.13 30.41 31.39
N LYS A 8 -32.37 29.87 30.38
CA LYS A 8 -32.72 30.16 28.98
C LYS A 8 -32.15 29.09 28.04
N LYS A 9 -33.04 28.53 27.28
CA LYS A 9 -32.86 27.78 26.05
C LYS A 9 -32.11 28.63 25.04
N PHE A 10 -31.27 28.01 24.20
CA PHE A 10 -31.46 28.12 22.74
C PHE A 10 -30.65 27.02 22.04
N ALA A 11 -31.34 26.30 21.20
CA ALA A 11 -30.78 25.48 20.16
C ALA A 11 -30.22 26.36 19.04
N THR A 12 -29.13 25.95 18.45
CA THR A 12 -28.97 26.03 16.97
C THR A 12 -27.75 25.23 16.56
N MET A 13 -28.00 24.42 15.56
CA MET A 13 -27.08 23.88 14.54
C MET A 13 -25.89 24.80 14.24
N LEU A 14 -24.73 24.21 14.00
CA LEU A 14 -23.99 24.46 12.76
C LEU A 14 -22.79 23.50 12.70
N ASP A 15 -22.78 22.77 11.62
CA ASP A 15 -21.64 22.32 10.85
C ASP A 15 -20.36 23.14 11.09
N SER A 16 -19.25 22.46 11.37
CA SER A 16 -17.92 23.02 11.18
C SER A 16 -16.95 21.91 10.85
N ASP A 17 -16.60 21.83 9.59
CA ASP A 17 -15.36 21.34 9.05
C ASP A 17 -14.17 21.96 9.81
N ASP A 18 -13.47 21.17 10.61
CA ASP A 18 -12.16 21.54 11.13
C ASP A 18 -11.07 20.83 10.31
N THR A 19 -10.63 21.53 9.28
CA THR A 19 -9.35 21.28 8.63
C THR A 19 -8.26 21.92 9.46
N ASP A 20 -7.55 21.11 10.26
CA ASP A 20 -6.32 21.53 10.93
C ASP A 20 -5.19 21.76 9.92
N SER A 21 -4.98 23.03 9.63
CA SER A 21 -3.81 23.54 8.92
C SER A 21 -2.60 23.57 9.86
N LEU A 22 -1.72 22.58 9.76
CA LEU A 22 -0.37 22.70 10.33
C LEU A 22 0.46 23.68 9.50
N SER A 23 0.57 24.88 10.01
CA SER A 23 1.45 25.94 9.53
C SER A 23 2.91 25.55 9.80
N SER A 24 3.63 25.13 8.78
CA SER A 24 5.09 25.01 8.81
C SER A 24 5.71 26.31 8.31
N SER A 25 6.28 27.07 9.21
CA SER A 25 7.06 28.27 8.90
C SER A 25 8.45 27.87 8.37
N THR A 26 8.63 27.94 7.07
CA THR A 26 9.96 27.94 6.43
C THR A 26 10.35 29.36 6.13
N SER A 27 11.45 29.79 6.75
CA SER A 27 12.08 31.09 6.49
C SER A 27 12.60 31.14 5.05
N SER A 28 12.01 32.02 4.28
CA SER A 28 12.38 32.36 2.93
C SER A 28 13.63 33.26 2.96
N MET A 29 14.77 32.77 2.44
CA MET A 29 15.83 33.65 1.98
C MET A 29 15.50 34.10 0.57
N ARG A 30 15.33 35.42 0.44
CA ARG A 30 15.22 36.11 -0.85
C ARG A 30 16.55 36.01 -1.59
N LEU A 31 16.47 35.54 -2.82
CA LEU A 31 17.43 35.91 -3.86
C LEU A 31 16.63 36.40 -5.07
N ASP A 32 16.65 37.73 -5.24
CA ASP A 32 16.31 38.37 -6.50
C ASP A 32 17.43 38.07 -7.49
N ASN A 33 17.15 37.45 -8.62
CA ASN A 33 17.57 37.98 -9.93
C ASN A 33 16.89 37.24 -11.08
N MET A 34 16.46 38.05 -12.02
CA MET A 34 15.80 37.80 -13.31
C MET A 34 16.59 36.84 -14.21
N THR A 35 15.86 35.94 -14.90
CA THR A 35 15.82 35.96 -16.40
C THR A 35 14.83 34.91 -16.90
N GLU A 36 14.09 35.30 -17.94
CA GLU A 36 13.16 34.48 -18.71
C GLU A 36 13.88 33.32 -19.40
N ASN A 37 13.51 32.08 -19.06
CA ASN A 37 13.49 30.91 -19.94
C ASN A 37 12.88 29.73 -19.16
N GLY A 38 11.57 29.69 -19.07
CA GLY A 38 10.92 28.72 -18.21
C GLY A 38 9.97 27.81 -18.97
N LEU A 39 10.42 26.69 -19.49
CA LEU A 39 9.54 25.53 -19.75
C LEU A 39 10.30 24.19 -19.85
N ASN A 40 11.64 24.18 -19.92
CA ASN A 40 12.45 22.95 -19.88
C ASN A 40 13.19 22.71 -18.55
N GLU A 41 13.24 23.69 -17.64
CA GLU A 41 14.04 23.63 -16.42
C GLU A 41 13.46 22.73 -15.32
N VAL A 42 12.16 22.44 -15.32
CA VAL A 42 11.55 21.68 -14.21
C VAL A 42 11.82 20.17 -14.30
N GLN A 43 12.14 19.63 -15.45
CA GLN A 43 12.45 18.22 -15.65
C GLN A 43 13.94 17.92 -15.40
N VAL A 44 14.80 18.77 -15.87
CA VAL A 44 16.26 18.70 -15.69
C VAL A 44 16.66 18.79 -14.21
N ASP A 45 15.99 19.65 -13.42
CA ASP A 45 16.27 19.81 -11.99
C ASP A 45 15.91 18.58 -11.13
N LYS A 46 14.99 17.72 -11.57
CA LYS A 46 14.58 16.54 -10.78
C LYS A 46 15.52 15.36 -10.95
N ASP A 47 16.02 15.14 -12.15
CA ASP A 47 16.96 14.07 -12.45
C ASP A 47 18.32 14.37 -11.81
N ASP A 48 18.78 15.62 -11.86
CA ASP A 48 19.95 16.11 -11.14
C ASP A 48 19.82 15.91 -9.62
N LEU A 49 18.62 16.10 -9.05
CA LEU A 49 18.39 15.90 -7.62
C LEU A 49 18.51 14.42 -7.21
N LEU A 50 18.01 13.49 -8.01
CA LEU A 50 18.13 12.05 -7.74
C LEU A 50 19.58 11.59 -7.85
N ASP A 51 20.34 12.08 -8.82
CA ASP A 51 21.76 11.78 -8.98
C ASP A 51 22.57 12.34 -7.79
N GLN A 52 22.29 13.56 -7.34
CA GLN A 52 22.91 14.13 -6.13
C GLN A 52 22.55 13.30 -4.88
N CYS A 53 21.30 12.83 -4.76
CA CYS A 53 20.92 11.95 -3.67
C CYS A 53 21.64 10.60 -3.74
N LEU A 54 21.82 10.03 -4.93
CA LEU A 54 22.57 8.79 -5.12
C LEU A 54 24.03 8.96 -4.71
N ASP A 55 24.69 10.07 -5.10
CA ASP A 55 26.05 10.40 -4.70
C ASP A 55 26.17 10.58 -3.17
N ALA A 56 25.15 11.18 -2.54
CA ALA A 56 25.11 11.35 -1.09
C ALA A 56 25.02 10.00 -0.31
N LEU A 57 24.64 8.89 -0.95
CA LEU A 57 24.68 7.56 -0.33
C LEU A 57 26.10 7.03 -0.12
N TYR A 58 27.10 7.58 -0.81
CA TYR A 58 28.53 7.25 -0.61
C TYR A 58 29.16 8.00 0.56
N GLU A 59 28.46 9.01 1.10
CA GLU A 59 29.00 9.79 2.20
C GLU A 59 29.16 8.96 3.49
N LYS A 60 30.23 9.27 4.25
CA LYS A 60 30.51 8.55 5.52
C LYS A 60 29.47 8.83 6.59
N ARG A 61 28.80 10.00 6.55
CA ARG A 61 27.86 10.45 7.57
C ARG A 61 26.49 9.83 7.38
N GLY A 62 26.05 9.01 8.35
CA GLY A 62 24.75 8.32 8.30
C GLY A 62 23.55 9.26 8.15
N SER A 63 23.55 10.42 8.81
CA SER A 63 22.47 11.41 8.69
C SER A 63 22.35 12.01 7.27
N THR A 64 23.42 12.05 6.49
CA THR A 64 23.39 12.47 5.08
C THR A 64 22.75 11.39 4.23
N ARG A 65 23.15 10.12 4.42
CA ARG A 65 22.56 8.98 3.72
C ARG A 65 21.09 8.82 4.04
N GLU A 66 20.67 9.00 5.31
CA GLU A 66 19.25 8.97 5.71
C GLU A 66 18.42 10.05 5.00
N LYS A 67 18.93 11.27 4.87
CA LYS A 67 18.27 12.34 4.13
C LYS A 67 18.16 12.02 2.64
N ALA A 68 19.24 11.53 2.05
CA ALA A 68 19.27 11.12 0.64
C ALA A 68 18.24 10.00 0.35
N LEU A 69 18.20 8.95 1.17
CA LEU A 69 17.20 7.88 1.06
C LEU A 69 15.77 8.41 1.19
N ALA A 70 15.52 9.33 2.13
CA ALA A 70 14.20 9.92 2.30
C ALA A 70 13.77 10.73 1.07
N SER A 71 14.68 11.52 0.48
CA SER A 71 14.40 12.28 -0.76
C SER A 71 14.16 11.37 -1.96
N ILE A 72 14.92 10.29 -2.09
CA ILE A 72 14.71 9.28 -3.15
C ILE A 72 13.33 8.63 -2.98
N ILE A 73 12.95 8.21 -1.77
CA ILE A 73 11.63 7.62 -1.47
C ILE A 73 10.51 8.61 -1.84
N GLU A 74 10.64 9.89 -1.51
CA GLU A 74 9.67 10.92 -1.86
C GLU A 74 9.53 11.07 -3.38
N SER A 75 10.64 11.01 -4.12
CA SER A 75 10.64 11.04 -5.58
C SER A 75 9.93 9.82 -6.18
N PHE A 76 10.19 8.61 -5.69
CA PHE A 76 9.50 7.39 -6.12
C PHE A 76 8.01 7.39 -5.79
N ASN A 77 7.61 7.98 -4.67
CA ASN A 77 6.20 8.13 -4.30
C ASN A 77 5.47 9.18 -5.15
N SER A 78 6.17 10.16 -5.68
CA SER A 78 5.58 11.25 -6.47
C SER A 78 5.41 10.93 -7.95
N SER A 79 6.26 10.08 -8.51
CA SER A 79 6.24 9.65 -9.93
C SER A 79 7.05 8.37 -10.13
N LEU A 80 6.71 7.60 -11.18
CA LEU A 80 7.55 6.48 -11.60
C LEU A 80 8.89 6.99 -12.13
N GLN A 81 9.98 6.49 -11.54
CA GLN A 81 11.35 6.93 -11.85
C GLN A 81 12.02 5.96 -12.85
N ASN A 82 11.37 5.70 -13.98
CA ASN A 82 11.81 4.67 -14.93
C ASN A 82 13.20 4.98 -15.51
N GLU A 83 13.47 6.21 -15.89
CA GLU A 83 14.76 6.63 -16.48
C GLU A 83 15.91 6.50 -15.47
N PHE A 84 15.70 6.96 -14.23
CA PHE A 84 16.64 6.76 -13.14
C PHE A 84 16.91 5.28 -12.89
N VAL A 85 15.85 4.46 -12.85
CA VAL A 85 15.98 3.02 -12.63
C VAL A 85 16.70 2.34 -13.79
N GLU A 86 16.49 2.74 -15.04
CA GLU A 86 17.19 2.17 -16.18
C GLU A 86 18.69 2.41 -16.12
N THR A 87 19.11 3.60 -15.70
CA THR A 87 20.52 4.03 -15.72
C THR A 87 21.29 3.73 -14.43
N LYS A 88 20.62 3.78 -13.27
CA LYS A 88 21.27 3.74 -11.94
C LYS A 88 20.90 2.52 -11.10
N PHE A 89 20.15 1.57 -11.64
CA PHE A 89 19.60 0.40 -10.95
C PHE A 89 20.62 -0.32 -10.05
N ALA A 90 21.71 -0.84 -10.62
CA ALA A 90 22.69 -1.64 -9.90
C ALA A 90 23.40 -0.84 -8.79
N THR A 91 23.75 0.41 -9.09
CA THR A 91 24.41 1.31 -8.13
C THR A 91 23.49 1.60 -6.95
N PHE A 92 22.23 1.93 -7.23
CA PHE A 92 21.26 2.25 -6.19
C PHE A 92 20.95 1.02 -5.31
N LEU A 93 20.69 -0.14 -5.91
CA LEU A 93 20.48 -1.39 -5.19
C LEU A 93 21.65 -1.70 -4.26
N GLN A 94 22.87 -1.64 -4.78
CA GLN A 94 24.10 -1.91 -4.00
C GLN A 94 24.25 -0.95 -2.81
N GLN A 95 23.96 0.35 -2.96
CA GLN A 95 24.05 1.31 -1.86
C GLN A 95 22.96 1.04 -0.79
N CYS A 96 21.75 0.69 -1.20
CA CYS A 96 20.69 0.29 -0.28
C CYS A 96 21.08 -0.98 0.50
N LEU A 97 21.66 -1.99 -0.16
CA LEU A 97 22.14 -3.22 0.50
C LEU A 97 23.31 -2.93 1.47
N ASN A 98 24.20 -2.01 1.15
CA ASN A 98 25.24 -1.54 2.06
C ASN A 98 24.64 -0.88 3.31
N SER A 99 23.59 -0.09 3.15
CA SER A 99 22.84 0.53 4.25
C SER A 99 22.15 -0.52 5.13
N ILE A 100 21.57 -1.59 4.55
CA ILE A 100 21.00 -2.70 5.33
C ILE A 100 22.08 -3.40 6.17
N LYS A 101 23.27 -3.64 5.62
CA LYS A 101 24.36 -4.35 6.30
C LYS A 101 24.99 -3.53 7.44
N LYS A 102 25.11 -2.21 7.30
CA LYS A 102 25.94 -1.37 8.18
C LYS A 102 25.23 -0.13 8.74
N GLY A 103 24.01 0.15 8.32
CA GLY A 103 23.30 1.37 8.64
C GLY A 103 22.68 1.41 10.05
N SER A 104 22.31 2.62 10.47
CA SER A 104 21.49 2.84 11.66
C SER A 104 20.10 2.20 11.51
N ALA A 105 19.33 2.11 12.59
CA ALA A 105 17.96 1.58 12.50
C ALA A 105 17.10 2.36 11.48
N LYS A 106 17.21 3.68 11.47
CA LYS A 106 16.50 4.54 10.54
C LYS A 106 17.00 4.38 9.11
N GLU A 107 18.32 4.30 8.91
CA GLU A 107 18.92 4.08 7.59
C GLU A 107 18.48 2.72 7.01
N VAL A 108 18.50 1.65 7.80
CA VAL A 108 18.02 0.32 7.38
C VAL A 108 16.55 0.37 6.99
N SER A 109 15.70 1.05 7.77
CA SER A 109 14.27 1.16 7.46
C SER A 109 14.02 1.91 6.15
N LEU A 110 14.74 3.00 5.92
CA LEU A 110 14.64 3.76 4.67
C LEU A 110 15.18 2.97 3.47
N ALA A 111 16.35 2.32 3.61
CA ALA A 111 16.93 1.52 2.54
C ALA A 111 16.04 0.33 2.17
N SER A 112 15.47 -0.36 3.17
CA SER A 112 14.52 -1.44 2.93
C SER A 112 13.27 -0.97 2.17
N HIS A 113 12.72 0.19 2.55
CA HIS A 113 11.58 0.77 1.84
C HIS A 113 11.95 1.18 0.40
N ALA A 114 13.14 1.77 0.20
CA ALA A 114 13.64 2.15 -1.10
C ALA A 114 13.84 0.95 -2.05
N ILE A 115 14.36 -0.19 -1.55
CA ILE A 115 14.48 -1.43 -2.33
C ILE A 115 13.10 -1.95 -2.75
N GLY A 116 12.11 -1.94 -1.85
CA GLY A 116 10.76 -2.35 -2.21
C GLY A 116 10.11 -1.42 -3.24
N LEU A 117 10.31 -0.10 -3.15
CA LEU A 117 9.85 0.86 -4.17
C LEU A 117 10.55 0.63 -5.51
N LEU A 118 11.85 0.33 -5.49
CA LEU A 118 12.61 -0.04 -6.69
C LEU A 118 11.97 -1.28 -7.35
N ALA A 119 11.70 -2.34 -6.59
CA ALA A 119 11.05 -3.54 -7.10
C ALA A 119 9.67 -3.26 -7.72
N VAL A 120 8.81 -2.50 -7.03
CA VAL A 120 7.50 -2.12 -7.56
C VAL A 120 7.62 -1.27 -8.83
N THR A 121 8.66 -0.44 -8.95
CA THR A 121 8.86 0.43 -10.12
C THR A 121 9.36 -0.36 -11.34
N VAL A 122 10.29 -1.30 -11.15
CA VAL A 122 10.76 -2.16 -12.26
C VAL A 122 9.70 -3.15 -12.73
N GLY A 123 8.78 -3.56 -11.83
CA GLY A 123 7.82 -4.62 -12.12
C GLY A 123 8.47 -6.01 -12.27
N PRO A 124 7.67 -7.05 -12.60
CA PRO A 124 8.17 -8.42 -12.77
C PRO A 124 9.17 -8.54 -13.94
N GLY A 125 10.17 -9.40 -13.78
CA GLY A 125 11.20 -9.71 -14.77
C GLY A 125 12.60 -9.76 -14.19
N GLU A 126 13.63 -9.84 -15.03
CA GLU A 126 15.03 -10.08 -14.67
C GLU A 126 15.56 -9.12 -13.57
N LYS A 127 15.26 -7.82 -13.67
CA LYS A 127 15.68 -6.86 -12.64
C LYS A 127 15.03 -7.10 -11.27
N ALA A 128 13.76 -7.50 -11.25
CA ALA A 128 13.08 -7.81 -9.99
C ALA A 128 13.61 -9.11 -9.37
N GLN A 129 13.96 -10.08 -10.18
CA GLN A 129 14.62 -11.30 -9.75
C GLN A 129 16.01 -11.01 -9.18
N GLU A 130 16.81 -10.17 -9.85
CA GLU A 130 18.12 -9.70 -9.35
C GLU A 130 17.96 -8.98 -7.99
N ILE A 131 16.94 -8.11 -7.83
CA ILE A 131 16.67 -7.47 -6.54
C ILE A 131 16.42 -8.52 -5.46
N LEU A 132 15.60 -9.54 -5.73
CA LEU A 132 15.28 -10.60 -4.79
C LEU A 132 16.53 -11.40 -4.41
N GLU A 133 17.28 -11.88 -5.39
CA GLU A 133 18.48 -12.71 -5.18
C GLU A 133 19.55 -11.98 -4.37
N GLU A 134 19.87 -10.74 -4.75
CA GLU A 134 20.88 -9.93 -4.06
C GLU A 134 20.45 -9.49 -2.65
N SER A 135 19.14 -9.32 -2.41
CA SER A 135 18.62 -8.82 -1.15
C SER A 135 18.34 -9.92 -0.14
N LEU A 136 18.10 -11.16 -0.57
CA LEU A 136 17.64 -12.25 0.30
C LEU A 136 18.63 -12.56 1.43
N SER A 137 19.93 -12.70 1.10
CA SER A 137 20.96 -12.98 2.13
C SER A 137 21.15 -11.79 3.08
N PRO A 138 21.36 -10.54 2.63
CA PRO A 138 21.49 -9.39 3.53
C PRO A 138 20.29 -9.20 4.47
N ILE A 139 19.07 -9.37 3.97
CA ILE A 139 17.85 -9.24 4.78
C ILE A 139 17.75 -10.39 5.80
N SER A 140 18.00 -11.63 5.37
CA SER A 140 17.96 -12.79 6.25
C SER A 140 18.99 -12.66 7.39
N ASP A 141 20.20 -12.22 7.08
CA ASP A 141 21.26 -12.04 8.07
C ASP A 141 20.93 -10.90 9.04
N ALA A 142 20.38 -9.78 8.52
CA ALA A 142 19.93 -8.67 9.35
C ALA A 142 18.79 -9.09 10.31
N LEU A 143 17.85 -9.92 9.87
CA LEU A 143 16.76 -10.45 10.70
C LEU A 143 17.27 -11.41 11.78
N ARG A 144 18.32 -12.21 11.49
CA ARG A 144 18.93 -13.17 12.47
C ARG A 144 19.62 -12.49 13.63
N ILE A 145 20.20 -11.31 13.43
CA ILE A 145 20.90 -10.53 14.46
C ILE A 145 19.93 -10.00 15.53
N ARG A 146 18.62 -10.13 15.32
CA ARG A 146 17.55 -9.64 16.20
C ARG A 146 17.64 -8.14 16.45
N PRO A 147 17.49 -7.35 15.39
CA PRO A 147 17.59 -5.90 15.47
C PRO A 147 16.40 -5.30 16.22
N GLU A 148 16.40 -3.99 16.38
CA GLU A 148 15.27 -3.23 16.91
C GLU A 148 13.98 -3.51 16.14
N THR A 149 12.85 -3.40 16.82
CA THR A 149 11.50 -3.65 16.24
C THR A 149 11.29 -2.94 14.92
N SER A 150 11.67 -1.67 14.81
CA SER A 150 11.51 -0.87 13.57
C SER A 150 12.25 -1.47 12.38
N LYS A 151 13.47 -1.97 12.58
CA LYS A 151 14.25 -2.68 11.55
C LYS A 151 13.55 -3.95 11.11
N ILE A 152 13.06 -4.77 12.06
CA ILE A 152 12.38 -6.02 11.72
C ILE A 152 11.14 -5.75 10.88
N LEU A 153 10.34 -4.77 11.25
CA LEU A 153 9.12 -4.41 10.50
C LEU A 153 9.45 -4.02 9.06
N SER A 154 10.43 -3.14 8.86
CA SER A 154 10.82 -2.68 7.52
C SER A 154 11.45 -3.79 6.67
N LEU A 155 12.27 -4.66 7.28
CA LEU A 155 12.88 -5.79 6.57
C LEU A 155 11.84 -6.83 6.16
N LEU A 156 10.83 -7.12 7.00
CA LEU A 156 9.74 -8.03 6.67
C LEU A 156 8.87 -7.48 5.52
N GLN A 157 8.54 -6.20 5.56
CA GLN A 157 7.81 -5.55 4.46
C GLN A 157 8.61 -5.56 3.15
N CYS A 158 9.90 -5.23 3.22
CA CYS A 158 10.77 -5.26 2.05
C CYS A 158 10.82 -6.68 1.47
N LEU A 159 11.12 -7.68 2.28
CA LEU A 159 11.18 -9.07 1.86
C LEU A 159 9.87 -9.52 1.19
N ALA A 160 8.71 -9.12 1.75
CA ALA A 160 7.42 -9.44 1.17
C ALA A 160 7.24 -8.80 -0.22
N VAL A 161 7.54 -7.51 -0.36
CA VAL A 161 7.35 -6.79 -1.62
C VAL A 161 8.30 -7.31 -2.71
N ILE A 162 9.61 -7.45 -2.41
CA ILE A 162 10.57 -7.93 -3.41
C ILE A 162 10.30 -9.37 -3.85
N THR A 163 9.82 -10.23 -2.94
CA THR A 163 9.42 -11.59 -3.28
C THR A 163 8.12 -11.60 -4.10
N PHE A 164 7.17 -10.73 -3.78
CA PHE A 164 5.91 -10.61 -4.53
C PHE A 164 6.13 -10.19 -5.98
N VAL A 165 7.12 -9.31 -6.22
CA VAL A 165 7.42 -8.79 -7.58
C VAL A 165 8.39 -9.70 -8.34
N GLY A 166 9.43 -10.22 -7.66
CA GLY A 166 10.54 -10.92 -8.30
C GLY A 166 10.56 -12.44 -8.10
N GLY A 167 9.63 -13.00 -7.31
CA GLY A 167 9.55 -14.44 -7.09
C GLY A 167 8.83 -15.14 -8.24
N GLU A 168 9.57 -15.62 -9.22
CA GLU A 168 9.02 -16.37 -10.34
C GLU A 168 8.72 -17.82 -9.98
N ASP A 169 9.55 -18.41 -9.10
CA ASP A 169 9.41 -19.79 -8.65
C ASP A 169 8.72 -19.90 -7.28
N PRO A 170 7.80 -20.85 -7.09
CA PRO A 170 7.19 -21.13 -5.78
C PRO A 170 8.22 -21.37 -4.67
N GLU A 171 9.38 -22.00 -4.99
CA GLU A 171 10.45 -22.27 -4.02
C GLU A 171 11.06 -20.98 -3.45
N GLN A 172 11.20 -19.92 -4.26
CA GLN A 172 11.70 -18.61 -3.82
C GLN A 172 10.70 -17.97 -2.84
N THR A 173 9.41 -18.07 -3.16
CA THR A 173 8.34 -17.59 -2.28
C THR A 173 8.31 -18.36 -0.96
N GLU A 174 8.38 -19.70 -1.01
CA GLU A 174 8.43 -20.54 0.21
C GLU A 174 9.65 -20.25 1.07
N LYS A 175 10.81 -20.03 0.46
CA LYS A 175 12.04 -19.65 1.17
C LYS A 175 11.88 -18.33 1.92
N SER A 176 11.28 -17.33 1.29
CA SER A 176 10.98 -16.04 1.93
C SER A 176 9.96 -16.18 3.06
N MET A 177 8.88 -16.94 2.82
CA MET A 177 7.88 -17.26 3.86
C MET A 177 8.50 -17.99 5.04
N HIS A 178 9.45 -18.92 4.79
CA HIS A 178 10.18 -19.63 5.85
C HIS A 178 11.08 -18.69 6.68
N ILE A 179 11.76 -17.73 6.04
CA ILE A 179 12.55 -16.71 6.75
C ILE A 179 11.63 -15.87 7.67
N MET A 180 10.45 -15.45 7.18
CA MET A 180 9.46 -14.73 7.99
C MET A 180 8.98 -15.57 9.16
N TRP A 181 8.69 -16.85 8.94
CA TRP A 181 8.25 -17.77 9.98
C TRP A 181 9.28 -17.93 11.09
N GLN A 182 10.58 -17.95 10.76
CA GLN A 182 11.67 -18.02 11.73
C GLN A 182 11.74 -16.79 12.66
N VAL A 183 11.24 -15.63 12.23
CA VAL A 183 11.16 -14.43 13.07
C VAL A 183 10.16 -14.62 14.22
N ALA A 184 9.03 -15.28 13.96
CA ALA A 184 8.05 -15.62 15.01
C ALA A 184 8.47 -16.80 15.86
N HIS A 185 9.22 -17.75 15.29
CA HIS A 185 9.64 -18.99 15.92
C HIS A 185 11.19 -19.08 15.95
N PRO A 186 11.87 -18.22 16.71
CA PRO A 186 13.32 -18.24 16.75
C PRO A 186 13.82 -19.55 17.36
N LYS A 187 14.71 -20.27 16.64
CA LYS A 187 15.38 -21.45 17.17
C LYS A 187 16.24 -21.02 18.36
N LEU A 188 15.90 -21.48 19.54
CA LEU A 188 16.65 -21.23 20.76
C LEU A 188 17.92 -22.08 20.76
N GLY A 189 19.10 -21.43 20.71
CA GLY A 189 20.36 -22.05 21.10
C GLY A 189 20.36 -22.20 22.63
N ALA A 190 21.05 -23.25 23.13
CA ALA A 190 21.05 -23.66 24.54
C ALA A 190 21.42 -22.58 25.58
N ASN A 191 21.93 -21.40 25.16
CA ASN A 191 22.45 -20.36 26.06
C ASN A 191 21.86 -18.95 25.80
N VAL A 192 20.75 -18.81 25.09
CA VAL A 192 20.16 -17.50 24.79
C VAL A 192 18.81 -17.37 25.48
N ALA A 193 18.67 -16.36 26.35
CA ALA A 193 17.39 -16.00 26.94
C ALA A 193 16.30 -15.90 25.84
N ALA A 194 15.15 -16.55 26.09
CA ALA A 194 14.07 -16.65 25.13
C ALA A 194 13.61 -15.25 24.68
N PHE A 195 14.07 -14.84 23.53
CA PHE A 195 13.57 -13.60 22.90
C PHE A 195 12.14 -13.86 22.44
N LYS A 196 11.19 -13.12 23.02
CA LYS A 196 9.80 -13.13 22.60
C LYS A 196 9.57 -11.94 21.68
N PRO A 197 9.26 -12.16 20.38
CA PRO A 197 8.95 -11.07 19.47
C PRO A 197 7.78 -10.23 20.00
N SER A 198 7.82 -8.92 19.76
CA SER A 198 6.72 -8.05 20.14
C SER A 198 5.45 -8.37 19.32
N PRO A 199 4.23 -8.06 19.82
CA PRO A 199 3.00 -8.27 19.05
C PRO A 199 3.03 -7.61 17.69
N ALA A 200 3.61 -6.41 17.57
CA ALA A 200 3.77 -5.70 16.30
C ALA A 200 4.64 -6.47 15.29
N VAL A 201 5.73 -7.09 15.75
CA VAL A 201 6.59 -7.93 14.88
C VAL A 201 5.84 -9.16 14.39
N ILE A 202 5.09 -9.82 15.27
CA ILE A 202 4.30 -10.99 14.89
C ILE A 202 3.18 -10.60 13.92
N ALA A 203 2.49 -9.49 14.17
CA ALA A 203 1.45 -8.98 13.27
C ALA A 203 2.01 -8.68 11.86
N MET A 204 3.16 -8.00 11.78
CA MET A 204 3.81 -7.73 10.50
C MET A 204 4.27 -9.01 9.81
N MET A 205 4.81 -9.96 10.56
CA MET A 205 5.20 -11.28 10.02
C MET A 205 3.99 -11.98 9.42
N VAL A 206 2.87 -12.05 10.15
CA VAL A 206 1.63 -12.68 9.66
C VAL A 206 1.11 -11.97 8.42
N SER A 207 1.05 -10.64 8.42
CA SER A 207 0.60 -9.86 7.26
C SER A 207 1.51 -10.05 6.04
N SER A 208 2.84 -10.04 6.23
CA SER A 208 3.81 -10.27 5.15
C SER A 208 3.74 -11.70 4.61
N TRP A 209 3.59 -12.68 5.49
CA TRP A 209 3.44 -14.08 5.14
C TRP A 209 2.13 -14.33 4.37
N SER A 210 1.01 -13.76 4.83
CA SER A 210 -0.28 -13.84 4.16
C SER A 210 -0.26 -13.16 2.78
N PHE A 211 0.42 -12.04 2.68
CA PHE A 211 0.60 -11.36 1.40
C PHE A 211 1.34 -12.23 0.38
N LEU A 212 2.40 -12.93 0.79
CA LEU A 212 3.08 -13.89 -0.10
C LEU A 212 2.23 -15.13 -0.39
N LEU A 213 1.43 -15.59 0.56
CA LEU A 213 0.54 -16.72 0.33
C LEU A 213 -0.44 -16.46 -0.83
N THR A 214 -0.80 -15.21 -1.10
CA THR A 214 -1.67 -14.84 -2.24
C THR A 214 -1.06 -15.17 -3.61
N THR A 215 0.24 -15.39 -3.71
CA THR A 215 0.93 -15.73 -4.97
C THR A 215 1.14 -17.22 -5.18
N VAL A 216 0.93 -18.03 -4.14
CA VAL A 216 1.13 -19.48 -4.23
C VAL A 216 -0.10 -20.13 -4.87
N ASN A 217 0.05 -20.51 -6.12
CA ASN A 217 -1.00 -21.20 -6.87
C ASN A 217 -1.09 -22.66 -6.44
N GLY A 218 -2.19 -23.00 -5.78
CA GLY A 218 -2.51 -24.37 -5.43
C GLY A 218 -1.70 -24.89 -4.22
N TRP A 219 -2.31 -25.84 -3.54
CA TRP A 219 -1.80 -26.42 -2.30
C TRP A 219 -0.65 -27.43 -2.54
N ALA A 220 0.45 -27.00 -3.11
CA ALA A 220 1.69 -27.78 -3.08
C ALA A 220 2.27 -27.90 -1.66
N LEU A 221 1.77 -27.08 -0.72
CA LEU A 221 2.22 -27.08 0.67
C LEU A 221 1.74 -28.33 1.40
N ASN A 222 2.66 -28.96 2.10
CA ASN A 222 2.41 -30.17 2.90
C ASN A 222 1.21 -29.97 3.85
N PRO A 223 0.18 -30.84 3.88
CA PRO A 223 -0.98 -30.74 4.77
C PRO A 223 -0.66 -30.57 6.25
N LYS A 224 0.49 -31.06 6.72
CA LYS A 224 0.96 -30.86 8.09
C LYS A 224 1.30 -29.41 8.39
N SER A 225 1.94 -28.72 7.45
CA SER A 225 2.30 -27.30 7.62
C SER A 225 1.07 -26.43 7.79
N TRP A 226 -0.03 -26.77 7.13
CA TRP A 226 -1.29 -26.04 7.25
C TRP A 226 -1.95 -26.19 8.60
N GLN A 227 -1.99 -27.40 9.12
CA GLN A 227 -2.54 -27.67 10.45
C GLN A 227 -1.79 -26.88 11.51
N GLU A 228 -0.46 -26.89 11.45
CA GLU A 228 0.39 -26.14 12.37
C GLU A 228 0.17 -24.63 12.22
N THR A 229 0.06 -24.13 10.98
CA THR A 229 -0.16 -22.71 10.70
C THR A 229 -1.54 -22.24 11.19
N ILE A 230 -2.61 -22.98 10.88
CA ILE A 230 -3.98 -22.67 11.36
C ILE A 230 -4.03 -22.70 12.89
N LEU A 231 -3.41 -23.71 13.51
CA LEU A 231 -3.35 -23.82 14.96
C LEU A 231 -2.62 -22.63 15.57
N TYR A 232 -1.47 -22.27 15.02
CA TYR A 232 -0.70 -21.11 15.49
C TYR A 232 -1.48 -19.81 15.36
N PHE A 233 -2.05 -19.52 14.19
CA PHE A 233 -2.85 -18.30 13.99
C PHE A 233 -4.10 -18.26 14.86
N SER A 234 -4.75 -19.40 15.10
CA SER A 234 -5.84 -19.52 16.09
C SER A 234 -5.39 -19.09 17.50
N THR A 235 -4.15 -19.40 17.92
CA THR A 235 -3.64 -18.93 19.22
C THR A 235 -3.39 -17.42 19.27
N LEU A 236 -3.19 -16.79 18.12
CA LEU A 236 -3.00 -15.34 18.03
C LEU A 236 -4.32 -14.57 18.17
N LEU A 237 -5.47 -15.18 17.82
CA LEU A 237 -6.80 -14.59 18.05
C LEU A 237 -7.11 -14.36 19.53
N ASP A 238 -6.49 -15.16 20.42
CA ASP A 238 -6.67 -15.05 21.87
C ASP A 238 -5.73 -14.03 22.54
N LYS A 239 -4.92 -13.28 21.75
CA LYS A 239 -4.03 -12.25 22.27
C LYS A 239 -4.74 -10.92 22.44
N ASP A 240 -4.23 -10.08 23.37
CA ASP A 240 -4.84 -8.79 23.65
C ASP A 240 -4.58 -7.74 22.55
N ASP A 241 -3.51 -7.90 21.76
CA ASP A 241 -3.14 -6.96 20.70
C ASP A 241 -4.10 -7.04 19.51
N ARG A 242 -4.73 -5.93 19.20
CA ARG A 242 -5.74 -5.83 18.14
C ARG A 242 -5.17 -6.05 16.74
N ALA A 243 -4.04 -5.42 16.42
CA ALA A 243 -3.43 -5.54 15.10
C ALA A 243 -3.02 -6.99 14.83
N LEU A 244 -2.54 -7.66 15.87
CA LEU A 244 -2.19 -9.07 15.81
C LEU A 244 -3.42 -9.96 15.57
N ARG A 245 -4.53 -9.70 16.27
CA ARG A 245 -5.79 -10.46 16.08
C ARG A 245 -6.34 -10.28 14.66
N ILE A 246 -6.36 -9.04 14.14
CA ILE A 246 -6.82 -8.74 12.77
C ILE A 246 -5.94 -9.47 11.76
N ALA A 247 -4.61 -9.32 11.84
CA ALA A 247 -3.70 -10.00 10.92
C ALA A 247 -3.88 -11.53 10.93
N ALA A 248 -4.05 -12.13 12.11
CA ALA A 248 -4.29 -13.55 12.24
C ALA A 248 -5.66 -13.98 11.67
N GLY A 249 -6.69 -13.17 11.87
CA GLY A 249 -8.03 -13.42 11.31
C GLY A 249 -8.05 -13.36 9.78
N GLU A 250 -7.46 -12.32 9.17
CA GLU A 250 -7.32 -12.18 7.72
C GLU A 250 -6.50 -13.34 7.12
N ALA A 251 -5.40 -13.74 7.79
CA ALA A 251 -4.58 -14.87 7.38
C ALA A 251 -5.37 -16.19 7.38
N LEU A 252 -6.19 -16.43 8.41
CA LEU A 252 -7.06 -17.60 8.49
C LEU A 252 -8.12 -17.58 7.40
N ALA A 253 -8.79 -16.46 7.16
CA ALA A 253 -9.76 -16.31 6.08
C ALA A 253 -9.13 -16.62 4.71
N LEU A 254 -7.93 -16.10 4.43
CA LEU A 254 -7.18 -16.40 3.21
C LEU A 254 -6.85 -17.89 3.09
N ILE A 255 -6.39 -18.54 4.15
CA ILE A 255 -6.09 -19.97 4.15
C ILE A 255 -7.34 -20.78 3.80
N PHE A 256 -8.51 -20.42 4.34
CA PHE A 256 -9.76 -21.10 4.02
C PHE A 256 -10.23 -20.80 2.59
N GLU A 257 -9.99 -19.59 2.07
CA GLU A 257 -10.31 -19.23 0.67
C GLU A 257 -9.47 -20.05 -0.32
N ILE A 258 -8.14 -20.03 -0.16
CA ILE A 258 -7.20 -20.72 -1.06
C ILE A 258 -7.37 -22.25 -0.97
N GLY A 259 -7.58 -22.75 0.25
CA GLY A 259 -7.73 -24.18 0.50
C GLY A 259 -9.02 -24.77 -0.06
N SER A 260 -9.98 -23.93 -0.47
CA SER A 260 -11.32 -24.40 -0.86
C SER A 260 -11.89 -25.42 0.13
N LEU A 261 -11.56 -25.26 1.42
CA LEU A 261 -11.89 -26.22 2.48
C LEU A 261 -13.41 -26.43 2.64
N ASP A 262 -14.21 -25.50 2.10
CA ASP A 262 -15.67 -25.59 2.09
C ASP A 262 -16.18 -26.66 1.14
N LYS A 263 -15.50 -26.92 0.02
CA LYS A 263 -15.89 -27.96 -0.94
C LYS A 263 -15.72 -29.37 -0.39
N PHE A 264 -14.77 -29.54 0.54
CA PHE A 264 -14.56 -30.84 1.20
C PHE A 264 -15.53 -31.09 2.36
N CYS A 265 -16.24 -30.09 2.85
CA CYS A 265 -17.23 -30.25 3.93
C CYS A 265 -18.65 -30.56 3.44
N GLY A 266 -18.96 -30.34 2.15
CA GLY A 266 -20.31 -30.48 1.56
C GLY A 266 -20.65 -31.86 0.99
N GLU A 267 -19.68 -32.73 0.71
CA GLU A 267 -19.92 -33.97 -0.05
C GLU A 267 -20.04 -35.27 0.78
N THR A 268 -20.28 -35.19 2.09
CA THR A 268 -20.57 -36.38 2.92
C THR A 268 -22.05 -36.78 2.93
N LYS A 269 -22.81 -36.51 1.87
CA LYS A 269 -24.15 -37.05 1.67
C LYS A 269 -24.25 -37.66 0.27
N ASP A 270 -23.55 -38.73 0.00
CA ASP A 270 -24.12 -39.90 -0.71
C ASP A 270 -23.04 -41.00 -0.85
N SER A 271 -23.42 -42.13 -0.32
CA SER A 271 -23.14 -43.53 -0.69
C SER A 271 -21.92 -43.88 -1.55
N SER A 272 -20.97 -44.61 -0.98
CA SER A 272 -20.55 -45.95 -1.39
C SER A 272 -19.31 -46.44 -0.60
N GLU A 273 -19.16 -47.74 -0.46
CA GLU A 273 -18.29 -48.45 0.50
C GLU A 273 -16.81 -48.01 0.56
N PRO A 274 -16.20 -48.08 1.79
CA PRO A 274 -14.85 -47.59 2.02
C PRO A 274 -13.77 -48.54 1.53
N THR A 275 -12.90 -48.08 0.64
CA THR A 275 -11.61 -48.74 0.34
C THR A 275 -10.57 -48.35 1.42
N ILE A 276 -9.65 -49.24 1.72
CA ILE A 276 -8.75 -49.26 2.89
C ILE A 276 -7.80 -48.05 3.05
N ASP A 277 -7.70 -47.13 2.09
CA ASP A 277 -6.86 -45.91 2.14
C ASP A 277 -7.63 -44.66 2.61
N GLU A 278 -8.96 -44.71 2.70
CA GLU A 278 -9.84 -43.60 3.10
C GLU A 278 -9.77 -43.26 4.59
N GLY A 279 -9.26 -44.16 5.42
CA GLY A 279 -9.20 -43.94 6.88
C GLY A 279 -8.23 -42.85 7.32
N LYS A 280 -7.21 -42.51 6.55
CA LYS A 280 -6.24 -41.46 6.88
C LYS A 280 -6.74 -40.08 6.45
N ASP A 281 -7.41 -40.01 5.32
CA ASP A 281 -7.94 -38.75 4.79
C ASP A 281 -9.18 -38.32 5.53
N SER A 282 -10.07 -39.24 5.94
CA SER A 282 -11.20 -38.95 6.82
C SER A 282 -10.78 -38.40 8.17
N ARG A 283 -9.70 -38.90 8.79
CA ARG A 283 -9.17 -38.35 10.05
C ARG A 283 -8.61 -36.94 9.87
N LYS A 284 -7.93 -36.66 8.76
CA LYS A 284 -7.42 -35.30 8.44
C LYS A 284 -8.57 -34.32 8.23
N LEU A 285 -9.61 -34.73 7.53
CA LEU A 285 -10.83 -33.93 7.31
C LEU A 285 -11.55 -33.62 8.63
N MET A 286 -11.73 -34.61 9.51
CA MET A 286 -12.34 -34.38 10.83
C MET A 286 -11.52 -33.43 11.68
N TYR A 287 -10.19 -33.51 11.61
CA TYR A 287 -9.30 -32.60 12.33
C TYR A 287 -9.40 -31.16 11.80
N LEU A 288 -9.38 -30.96 10.49
CA LEU A 288 -9.56 -29.65 9.85
C LEU A 288 -10.92 -29.05 10.17
N HIS A 289 -11.99 -29.87 10.17
CA HIS A 289 -13.31 -29.43 10.59
C HIS A 289 -13.33 -28.99 12.06
N GLY A 290 -12.68 -29.70 12.95
CA GLY A 290 -12.50 -29.30 14.35
C GLY A 290 -11.76 -27.98 14.51
N LEU A 291 -10.70 -27.75 13.71
CA LEU A 291 -9.98 -26.48 13.69
C LEU A 291 -10.85 -25.33 13.18
N ARG A 292 -11.64 -25.54 12.10
CA ARG A 292 -12.58 -24.55 11.57
C ARG A 292 -13.62 -24.17 12.62
N THR A 293 -14.21 -25.15 13.31
CA THR A 293 -15.19 -24.92 14.37
C THR A 293 -14.60 -24.09 15.52
N LYS A 294 -13.36 -24.38 15.91
CA LYS A 294 -12.65 -23.59 16.90
C LYS A 294 -12.45 -22.14 16.45
N VAL A 295 -11.93 -21.92 15.23
CA VAL A 295 -11.72 -20.59 14.66
C VAL A 295 -13.04 -19.82 14.56
N LEU A 296 -14.12 -20.46 14.10
CA LEU A 296 -15.46 -19.86 14.06
C LEU A 296 -15.93 -19.37 15.43
N GLY A 297 -15.72 -20.17 16.49
CA GLY A 297 -16.07 -19.77 17.85
C GLY A 297 -15.29 -18.53 18.32
N GLN A 298 -13.98 -18.47 18.02
CA GLN A 298 -13.12 -17.33 18.35
C GLN A 298 -13.53 -16.07 17.56
N VAL A 299 -13.71 -16.19 16.23
CA VAL A 299 -14.15 -15.09 15.34
C VAL A 299 -15.49 -14.53 15.77
N ARG A 300 -16.47 -15.38 16.10
CA ARG A 300 -17.79 -14.98 16.62
C ARG A 300 -17.66 -14.22 17.94
N GLY A 301 -16.78 -14.62 18.83
CA GLY A 301 -16.47 -13.89 20.06
C GLY A 301 -15.92 -12.49 19.77
N LEU A 302 -14.96 -12.38 18.83
CA LEU A 302 -14.29 -11.11 18.46
C LEU A 302 -15.22 -10.16 17.69
N SER A 303 -16.15 -10.67 16.88
CA SER A 303 -17.15 -9.85 16.17
C SER A 303 -18.16 -9.22 17.15
N ALA A 304 -18.46 -9.89 18.27
CA ALA A 304 -19.37 -9.43 19.30
C ALA A 304 -18.70 -8.71 20.49
N GLU A 305 -17.35 -8.63 20.53
CA GLU A 305 -16.59 -8.10 21.66
C GLU A 305 -17.03 -6.69 22.03
N ALA A 306 -17.46 -6.50 23.28
CA ALA A 306 -17.80 -5.19 23.81
C ALA A 306 -16.52 -4.46 24.23
N GLY A 307 -16.37 -3.18 23.79
CA GLY A 307 -15.20 -2.37 24.13
C GLY A 307 -15.00 -2.21 25.63
N GLY A 308 -13.82 -2.56 26.11
CA GLY A 308 -13.38 -2.26 27.48
C GLY A 308 -13.16 -0.75 27.68
N LYS A 309 -13.13 -0.31 28.96
CA LYS A 309 -12.78 1.06 29.34
C LYS A 309 -11.37 1.39 28.79
N GLY A 310 -11.26 2.38 27.88
CA GLY A 310 -9.98 2.88 27.34
C GLY A 310 -9.71 2.54 25.86
N SER A 311 -10.50 1.70 25.20
CA SER A 311 -10.37 1.49 23.76
C SER A 311 -11.04 2.62 22.98
N ALA A 312 -10.33 3.23 22.02
CA ALA A 312 -10.93 4.21 21.14
C ALA A 312 -12.10 3.55 20.37
N LYS A 313 -13.28 4.17 20.43
CA LYS A 313 -14.51 3.61 19.83
C LYS A 313 -14.37 3.31 18.34
N LYS A 314 -13.60 4.12 17.62
CA LYS A 314 -13.30 3.94 16.18
C LYS A 314 -12.53 2.66 15.91
N ASP A 315 -11.53 2.38 16.72
CA ASP A 315 -10.66 1.21 16.54
C ASP A 315 -11.37 -0.11 16.84
N LEU A 316 -12.27 -0.09 17.82
CA LEU A 316 -13.07 -1.26 18.16
C LEU A 316 -14.10 -1.56 17.06
N ASN A 317 -14.70 -0.52 16.48
CA ASN A 317 -15.63 -0.69 15.37
C ASN A 317 -14.92 -1.26 14.14
N SER A 318 -13.68 -0.83 13.85
CA SER A 318 -12.87 -1.40 12.77
C SER A 318 -12.60 -2.89 12.98
N GLN A 319 -12.19 -3.27 14.21
CA GLN A 319 -11.97 -4.69 14.53
C GLN A 319 -13.25 -5.53 14.34
N ARG A 320 -14.36 -5.07 14.89
CA ARG A 320 -15.64 -5.77 14.76
C ARG A 320 -16.06 -5.94 13.31
N HIS A 321 -15.91 -4.89 12.50
CA HIS A 321 -16.24 -4.97 11.08
C HIS A 321 -15.41 -6.05 10.38
N THR A 322 -14.09 -6.04 10.57
CA THR A 322 -13.23 -7.08 9.99
C THR A 322 -13.64 -8.49 10.45
N PHE A 323 -13.95 -8.67 11.75
CA PHE A 323 -14.37 -10.00 12.24
C PHE A 323 -15.81 -10.38 11.84
N CYS A 324 -16.69 -9.45 11.56
CA CYS A 324 -17.98 -9.72 10.90
C CYS A 324 -17.77 -10.22 9.48
N ASP A 325 -16.92 -9.52 8.69
CA ASP A 325 -16.59 -9.93 7.31
C ASP A 325 -15.97 -11.35 7.27
N ILE A 326 -15.08 -11.65 8.24
CA ILE A 326 -14.48 -12.98 8.36
C ILE A 326 -15.53 -14.02 8.77
N LEU A 327 -16.44 -13.68 9.67
CA LEU A 327 -17.51 -14.57 10.11
C LEU A 327 -18.48 -14.91 8.96
N ASP A 328 -18.95 -13.89 8.23
CA ASP A 328 -19.84 -14.05 7.09
C ASP A 328 -19.18 -14.92 5.99
N PHE A 329 -17.86 -14.75 5.80
CA PHE A 329 -17.11 -15.62 4.90
C PHE A 329 -17.03 -17.08 5.40
N LEU A 330 -16.70 -17.28 6.67
CA LEU A 330 -16.51 -18.63 7.21
C LEU A 330 -17.84 -19.38 7.40
N GLU A 331 -18.96 -18.69 7.62
CA GLU A 331 -20.30 -19.30 7.79
C GLU A 331 -20.99 -19.51 6.45
N ASP A 332 -21.06 -18.47 5.62
CA ASP A 332 -21.92 -18.39 4.45
C ASP A 332 -21.16 -18.31 3.12
N GLY A 333 -19.81 -18.19 3.17
CA GLY A 333 -18.96 -18.06 1.97
C GLY A 333 -18.98 -16.67 1.33
N TYR A 334 -19.53 -15.65 2.00
CA TYR A 334 -19.53 -14.29 1.49
C TYR A 334 -18.13 -13.67 1.60
N THR A 335 -17.53 -13.33 0.46
CA THR A 335 -16.25 -12.63 0.43
C THR A 335 -16.44 -11.12 0.62
N PRO A 336 -15.49 -10.42 1.28
CA PRO A 336 -15.62 -8.99 1.51
C PRO A 336 -15.48 -8.22 0.18
N GLU A 337 -16.48 -7.40 -0.12
CA GLU A 337 -16.46 -6.49 -1.26
C GLU A 337 -16.00 -5.10 -0.82
N THR A 338 -14.91 -4.62 -1.38
CA THR A 338 -14.40 -3.28 -1.11
C THR A 338 -14.27 -2.49 -2.40
N SER A 339 -14.74 -1.25 -2.38
CA SER A 339 -14.63 -0.33 -3.52
C SER A 339 -13.94 0.95 -3.10
N MET A 340 -12.92 1.36 -3.85
CA MET A 340 -12.26 2.66 -3.67
C MET A 340 -12.05 3.37 -5.00
N LYS A 341 -11.99 4.71 -4.97
CA LYS A 341 -11.79 5.51 -6.18
C LYS A 341 -10.31 5.85 -6.36
N ILE A 342 -9.77 5.50 -7.52
CA ILE A 342 -8.42 5.82 -7.96
C ILE A 342 -8.51 6.80 -9.15
N GLY A 343 -8.17 8.07 -8.91
CA GLY A 343 -8.23 9.08 -9.97
C GLY A 343 -9.63 9.31 -10.60
N GLY A 344 -10.67 8.79 -9.95
CA GLY A 344 -12.06 8.85 -10.40
C GLY A 344 -12.62 7.51 -10.89
N ASP A 345 -11.78 6.51 -11.15
CA ASP A 345 -12.18 5.17 -11.56
C ASP A 345 -12.31 4.25 -10.32
N PRO A 346 -13.33 3.37 -10.25
CA PRO A 346 -13.50 2.45 -9.13
C PRO A 346 -12.49 1.30 -9.24
N LEU A 347 -11.81 1.02 -8.15
CA LEU A 347 -11.08 -0.21 -7.90
C LEU A 347 -11.92 -1.07 -6.96
N ASN A 348 -12.32 -2.25 -7.41
CA ASN A 348 -13.14 -3.18 -6.65
C ASN A 348 -12.32 -4.43 -6.31
N THR A 349 -12.46 -4.92 -5.10
CA THR A 349 -11.92 -6.22 -4.67
C THR A 349 -13.07 -7.09 -4.19
N SER A 350 -13.05 -8.39 -4.54
CA SER A 350 -14.11 -9.34 -4.25
C SER A 350 -13.60 -10.67 -3.68
N SER A 351 -12.37 -10.70 -3.18
CA SER A 351 -11.76 -11.88 -2.56
C SER A 351 -10.83 -11.48 -1.42
N TRP A 352 -10.57 -12.39 -0.49
CA TRP A 352 -9.56 -12.19 0.56
C TRP A 352 -8.17 -11.99 -0.02
N THR A 353 -7.84 -12.75 -1.07
CA THR A 353 -6.59 -12.59 -1.84
C THR A 353 -6.39 -11.15 -2.29
N GLN A 354 -7.36 -10.57 -3.00
CA GLN A 354 -7.27 -9.19 -3.50
C GLN A 354 -7.28 -8.16 -2.37
N LEU A 355 -8.07 -8.38 -1.32
CA LEU A 355 -8.15 -7.46 -0.18
C LEU A 355 -6.82 -7.40 0.58
N ILE A 356 -6.17 -8.53 0.83
CA ILE A 356 -4.87 -8.60 1.50
C ILE A 356 -3.80 -7.93 0.64
N GLN A 357 -3.77 -8.21 -0.67
CA GLN A 357 -2.85 -7.54 -1.60
C GLN A 357 -3.05 -6.02 -1.59
N LEU A 358 -4.31 -5.57 -1.65
CA LEU A 358 -4.66 -4.15 -1.64
C LEU A 358 -4.22 -3.47 -0.34
N ASN A 359 -4.57 -4.05 0.81
CA ASN A 359 -4.24 -3.49 2.12
C ASN A 359 -2.72 -3.42 2.32
N PHE A 360 -1.99 -4.48 1.96
CA PHE A 360 -0.55 -4.55 2.11
C PHE A 360 0.17 -3.53 1.22
N LEU A 361 -0.14 -3.49 -0.08
CA LEU A 361 0.48 -2.56 -1.03
C LEU A 361 0.10 -1.10 -0.75
N LYS A 362 -1.15 -0.84 -0.35
CA LYS A 362 -1.58 0.48 0.09
C LYS A 362 -0.83 0.96 1.34
N HIS A 363 -0.62 0.07 2.31
CA HIS A 363 0.16 0.38 3.50
C HIS A 363 1.64 0.64 3.14
N PHE A 364 2.23 -0.21 2.29
CA PHE A 364 3.61 -0.08 1.85
C PHE A 364 3.87 1.20 1.06
N LEU A 365 3.05 1.50 0.06
CA LEU A 365 3.20 2.68 -0.81
C LEU A 365 2.74 3.98 -0.15
N GLY A 366 1.93 3.89 0.92
CA GLY A 366 1.46 5.06 1.67
C GLY A 366 0.88 6.16 0.78
N GLY A 367 1.44 7.37 0.85
CA GLY A 367 1.00 8.52 0.04
C GLY A 367 1.17 8.35 -1.46
N GLY A 368 2.10 7.51 -1.91
CA GLY A 368 2.37 7.20 -3.32
C GLY A 368 1.35 6.23 -3.96
N PHE A 369 0.54 5.53 -3.14
CA PHE A 369 -0.35 4.47 -3.63
C PHE A 369 -1.25 4.90 -4.80
N VAL A 370 -1.94 6.02 -4.68
CA VAL A 370 -2.86 6.51 -5.73
C VAL A 370 -2.09 6.82 -7.02
N LYS A 371 -0.89 7.38 -6.90
CA LYS A 371 -0.05 7.72 -8.05
C LYS A 371 0.45 6.46 -8.76
N HIS A 372 0.97 5.51 -8.02
CA HIS A 372 1.38 4.22 -8.55
C HIS A 372 0.22 3.47 -9.20
N MET A 373 -0.97 3.45 -8.57
CA MET A 373 -2.16 2.85 -9.16
C MET A 373 -2.63 3.52 -10.46
N GLN A 374 -2.26 4.77 -10.71
CA GLN A 374 -2.60 5.48 -11.96
C GLN A 374 -1.61 5.22 -13.09
N GLU A 375 -0.35 4.93 -12.77
CA GLU A 375 0.75 4.93 -13.75
C GLU A 375 1.49 3.60 -13.86
N ASN A 376 1.43 2.76 -12.83
CA ASN A 376 2.22 1.53 -12.76
C ASN A 376 1.44 0.35 -13.36
N GLN A 377 1.94 -0.17 -14.50
CA GLN A 377 1.34 -1.29 -15.20
C GLN A 377 1.30 -2.57 -14.34
N PHE A 378 2.34 -2.82 -13.56
CA PHE A 378 2.36 -3.98 -12.65
C PHE A 378 1.18 -3.99 -11.68
N LEU A 379 0.87 -2.84 -11.07
CA LEU A 379 -0.29 -2.75 -10.17
C LEU A 379 -1.63 -2.86 -10.92
N HIS A 380 -1.68 -2.39 -12.18
CA HIS A 380 -2.86 -2.62 -13.02
C HIS A 380 -3.11 -4.11 -13.25
N ASP A 381 -2.05 -4.86 -13.50
CA ASP A 381 -2.14 -6.29 -13.75
C ASP A 381 -2.52 -7.07 -12.47
N VAL A 382 -1.94 -6.70 -11.32
CA VAL A 382 -2.24 -7.31 -10.02
C VAL A 382 -3.73 -7.19 -9.66
N PHE A 383 -4.33 -6.01 -9.89
CA PHE A 383 -5.71 -5.73 -9.48
C PHE A 383 -6.72 -5.84 -10.64
N GLY A 384 -6.31 -6.19 -11.84
CA GLY A 384 -7.17 -6.10 -13.02
C GLY A 384 -7.73 -4.70 -13.24
N PHE A 385 -6.99 -3.67 -12.82
CA PHE A 385 -7.41 -2.28 -12.85
C PHE A 385 -7.04 -1.63 -14.17
N THR A 386 -8.02 -1.10 -14.89
CA THR A 386 -7.80 -0.36 -16.13
C THR A 386 -8.16 1.10 -15.90
N PRO A 387 -7.17 1.99 -15.66
CA PRO A 387 -7.46 3.41 -15.56
C PRO A 387 -8.05 3.86 -16.89
N LYS A 388 -9.21 4.49 -16.86
CA LYS A 388 -9.72 5.17 -18.05
C LYS A 388 -8.69 6.21 -18.38
N LYS A 389 -7.89 5.98 -19.44
CA LYS A 389 -7.05 7.01 -20.02
C LYS A 389 -8.00 8.16 -20.27
N LYS A 390 -7.93 9.23 -19.47
CA LYS A 390 -8.45 10.50 -19.91
C LYS A 390 -7.78 10.69 -21.24
N LEU A 391 -8.52 10.50 -22.32
CA LEU A 391 -8.10 10.95 -23.64
C LEU A 391 -7.62 12.37 -23.39
N LEU A 392 -6.33 12.56 -23.32
CA LEU A 392 -5.69 13.84 -23.52
C LEU A 392 -5.98 14.17 -24.98
N SER A 393 -7.25 14.52 -25.24
CA SER A 393 -7.64 15.35 -26.35
C SER A 393 -6.74 16.57 -26.24
N GLY A 394 -5.85 16.69 -27.21
CA GLY A 394 -4.72 17.59 -27.33
C GLY A 394 -4.69 18.74 -26.33
N THR A 395 -3.55 18.85 -25.64
CA THR A 395 -3.06 20.10 -25.04
C THR A 395 -4.07 20.91 -24.19
N GLU A 396 -4.74 20.30 -23.21
CA GLU A 396 -5.19 21.04 -22.05
C GLU A 396 -4.35 20.63 -20.83
N GLN A 397 -3.13 21.16 -20.77
CA GLN A 397 -2.47 21.38 -19.48
C GLN A 397 -3.51 22.02 -18.57
N ARG A 398 -3.89 21.33 -17.49
CA ARG A 398 -4.75 21.93 -16.46
C ARG A 398 -3.98 23.09 -15.85
N MET A 399 -4.22 24.28 -16.43
CA MET A 399 -3.66 25.52 -15.94
C MET A 399 -3.94 25.64 -14.44
N SER A 400 -2.93 25.96 -13.68
CA SER A 400 -3.05 26.19 -12.25
C SER A 400 -4.14 27.25 -11.99
N GLY A 401 -4.75 27.24 -10.81
CA GLY A 401 -5.76 28.24 -10.45
C GLY A 401 -5.22 29.68 -10.59
N ARG A 402 -3.92 29.89 -10.45
CA ARG A 402 -3.21 31.14 -10.64
C ARG A 402 -3.11 31.51 -12.12
N GLU A 403 -2.77 30.60 -12.99
CA GLU A 403 -2.76 30.77 -14.44
C GLU A 403 -4.14 31.04 -15.00
N LYS A 404 -5.18 30.30 -14.54
CA LYS A 404 -6.57 30.55 -14.90
C LYS A 404 -7.01 31.97 -14.55
N ARG A 405 -6.55 32.54 -13.42
CA ARG A 405 -6.83 33.93 -13.02
C ARG A 405 -6.08 34.91 -13.92
N MET A 406 -4.82 34.64 -14.28
CA MET A 406 -4.06 35.49 -15.20
C MET A 406 -4.68 35.54 -16.62
N TYR A 407 -5.09 34.38 -17.15
CA TYR A 407 -5.76 34.30 -18.44
C TYR A 407 -7.17 34.92 -18.46
N LYS A 408 -7.89 34.88 -17.33
CA LYS A 408 -9.21 35.51 -17.18
C LYS A 408 -9.12 37.02 -16.91
N SER A 409 -7.95 37.55 -16.62
CA SER A 409 -7.77 38.98 -16.39
C SER A 409 -8.11 39.79 -17.63
N PRO A 410 -8.88 40.88 -17.51
CA PRO A 410 -9.16 41.80 -18.65
C PRO A 410 -7.91 42.32 -19.33
N ASN A 411 -6.81 42.43 -18.60
CA ASN A 411 -5.51 42.90 -19.08
C ASN A 411 -4.61 41.83 -19.70
N SER A 412 -5.03 40.53 -19.71
CA SER A 412 -4.21 39.46 -20.28
C SER A 412 -4.02 39.67 -21.81
N ALA A 413 -2.86 39.30 -22.31
CA ALA A 413 -2.54 39.42 -23.76
C ALA A 413 -3.54 38.66 -24.63
N LEU A 414 -4.04 37.52 -24.19
CA LEU A 414 -5.06 36.73 -24.89
C LEU A 414 -6.41 37.42 -24.92
N ASN A 415 -6.88 38.04 -23.84
CA ASN A 415 -8.15 38.76 -23.84
C ASN A 415 -8.04 40.04 -24.70
N LYS A 416 -6.91 40.73 -24.68
CA LYS A 416 -6.65 41.87 -25.57
C LYS A 416 -6.67 41.44 -27.04
N ALA A 417 -5.98 40.36 -27.41
CA ALA A 417 -5.99 39.82 -28.77
C ALA A 417 -7.39 39.38 -29.23
N ARG A 418 -8.14 38.70 -28.34
CA ARG A 418 -9.51 38.28 -28.63
C ARG A 418 -10.45 39.48 -28.83
N THR A 419 -10.31 40.51 -28.01
CA THR A 419 -11.09 41.74 -28.13
C THR A 419 -10.74 42.47 -29.43
N GLN A 420 -9.47 42.55 -29.80
CA GLN A 420 -9.04 43.13 -31.08
C GLN A 420 -9.59 42.35 -32.27
N LEU A 421 -9.60 41.04 -32.22
CA LEU A 421 -10.12 40.19 -33.30
C LEU A 421 -11.65 40.34 -33.45
N LEU A 422 -12.38 40.39 -32.32
CA LEU A 422 -13.82 40.67 -32.35
C LEU A 422 -14.16 42.07 -32.87
N ASN A 423 -13.39 43.09 -32.51
CA ASN A 423 -13.56 44.44 -33.00
C ASN A 423 -13.27 44.52 -34.51
N LYS A 424 -12.23 43.81 -34.98
CA LYS A 424 -11.94 43.71 -36.42
C LYS A 424 -13.06 43.02 -37.19
N GLN A 425 -13.63 41.95 -36.66
CA GLN A 425 -14.79 41.29 -37.28
C GLN A 425 -16.03 42.15 -37.30
N ARG A 426 -16.30 42.93 -36.22
CA ARG A 426 -17.41 43.89 -36.20
C ARG A 426 -17.22 45.01 -37.20
N ALA A 427 -16.02 45.56 -37.33
CA ALA A 427 -15.71 46.60 -38.32
C ALA A 427 -15.90 46.09 -39.76
N LEU A 428 -15.47 44.85 -40.05
CA LEU A 428 -15.68 44.21 -41.35
C LEU A 428 -17.16 43.95 -41.63
N ALA A 429 -17.94 43.54 -40.64
CA ALA A 429 -19.39 43.36 -40.78
C ALA A 429 -20.12 44.69 -41.01
N GLN A 430 -19.72 45.77 -40.32
CA GLN A 430 -20.27 47.11 -40.52
C GLN A 430 -19.90 47.67 -41.90
N GLY A 431 -18.65 47.44 -42.37
CA GLY A 431 -18.24 47.84 -43.71
C GLY A 431 -18.99 47.11 -44.82
N ARG A 432 -19.37 45.85 -44.64
CA ARG A 432 -20.24 45.12 -45.60
C ARG A 432 -21.67 45.67 -45.64
N ASN A 433 -22.23 46.00 -44.45
CA ASN A 433 -23.59 46.57 -44.40
C ASN A 433 -23.66 48.01 -44.93
N ALA A 434 -22.58 48.79 -44.78
CA ALA A 434 -22.53 50.17 -45.37
C ALA A 434 -22.45 50.17 -46.93
N GLY A 435 -21.86 49.06 -47.49
CA GLY A 435 -21.82 48.92 -48.97
C GLY A 435 -23.16 48.53 -49.63
N HIS A 436 -24.15 48.10 -48.86
CA HIS A 436 -25.45 47.68 -49.38
C HIS A 436 -26.48 48.85 -49.53
N PHE A 437 -26.16 49.99 -48.92
CA PHE A 437 -27.05 51.19 -49.02
C PHE A 437 -26.61 52.23 -50.06
N ALA A 438 -25.62 51.92 -50.91
CA ALA A 438 -25.09 52.88 -51.91
C ALA A 438 -25.38 52.47 -53.37
N VAL A 439 -26.34 51.55 -53.60
CA VAL A 439 -26.68 51.13 -54.97
C VAL A 439 -28.20 51.26 -55.22
N ASP A 440 -28.82 52.36 -54.82
CA ASP A 440 -30.14 52.76 -55.28
C ASP A 440 -30.20 54.33 -55.28
N GLU A 441 -29.59 54.96 -56.30
CA GLU A 441 -29.94 56.26 -56.88
C GLU A 441 -29.65 56.24 -58.37
#